data_d69b400f2e584d892ad8e17fb3019336
#
_entry.id   d69b400f2e584d892ad8e17fb3019336
#
_cell.length_a   1.000
_cell.length_b   1.000
_cell.length_c   1.000
_cell.angle_alpha   90.00
_cell.angle_beta   90.00
_cell.angle_gamma   90.00
#
_symmetry.space_group_name_H-M   'P 1'
#
loop_
_entity.id
_entity.type
_entity.pdbx_description
1 polymer ?
#
loop_
_entity_poly.entity_id
_entity_poly.type
_entity_poly.pdbx_seq_one_letter_code
_entity_poly.pdbx_strand_id
1 'polypeptide(L)'
;VASAHYDEGTNLWRVTLTNGRSAAAPVLVSAVGPLSAPVMPNYPGMESFAGEAYHTGRWPHHEVSFAGKRVAVIGTGATGVQLIQEVAK
;
A
#
# COMPACT_ATOMS: atom_id res chain seq x y z
N VAL A 1 -5.94 4.32 -12.15
CA VAL A 1 -5.30 4.48 -13.46
C VAL A 1 -4.78 3.11 -13.90
N ALA A 2 -5.16 2.68 -15.11
CA ALA A 2 -4.66 1.45 -15.71
C ALA A 2 -3.35 1.68 -16.47
N SER A 3 -3.28 2.80 -17.20
CA SER A 3 -2.08 3.18 -17.93
C SER A 3 -2.00 4.69 -18.15
N ALA A 4 -0.80 5.18 -18.37
CA ALA A 4 -0.53 6.54 -18.84
C ALA A 4 0.60 6.49 -19.88
N HIS A 5 0.35 7.04 -21.05
CA HIS A 5 1.31 7.08 -22.16
C HIS A 5 1.40 8.50 -22.70
N TYR A 6 2.62 8.94 -23.00
CA TYR A 6 2.86 10.18 -23.72
C TYR A 6 2.84 9.89 -25.21
N ASP A 7 2.04 10.68 -25.93
CA ASP A 7 1.90 10.62 -27.39
C ASP A 7 2.72 11.80 -27.98
N GLU A 8 3.86 11.49 -28.55
CA GLU A 8 4.78 12.47 -29.12
C GLU A 8 4.17 13.16 -30.36
N GLY A 9 3.29 12.49 -31.10
CA GLY A 9 2.66 13.05 -32.29
C GLY A 9 1.66 14.16 -31.97
N THR A 10 1.00 14.09 -30.82
CA THR A 10 0.02 15.07 -30.36
C THR A 10 0.51 15.92 -29.18
N ASN A 11 1.68 15.60 -28.61
CA ASN A 11 2.23 16.19 -27.39
C ASN A 11 1.25 16.12 -26.20
N LEU A 12 0.55 15.00 -26.06
CA LEU A 12 -0.42 14.78 -24.99
C LEU A 12 -0.11 13.49 -24.21
N TRP A 13 -0.33 13.57 -22.90
CA TRP A 13 -0.50 12.40 -22.06
C TRP A 13 -1.89 11.80 -22.27
N ARG A 14 -1.96 10.49 -22.55
CA ARG A 14 -3.21 9.73 -22.59
C ARG A 14 -3.27 8.83 -21.36
N VAL A 15 -4.26 9.05 -20.53
CA VAL A 15 -4.49 8.30 -19.29
C VAL A 15 -5.73 7.43 -19.48
N THR A 16 -5.61 6.13 -19.19
CA THR A 16 -6.74 5.19 -19.23
C THR A 16 -7.04 4.71 -17.81
N LEU A 17 -8.31 4.68 -17.45
CA LEU A 17 -8.79 4.19 -16.16
C LEU A 17 -9.20 2.71 -16.28
N THR A 18 -9.24 2.02 -15.14
CA THR A 18 -9.66 0.61 -15.05
C THR A 18 -11.11 0.37 -15.49
N ASN A 19 -11.95 1.39 -15.48
CA ASN A 19 -13.34 1.34 -15.97
C ASN A 19 -13.48 1.67 -17.47
N GLY A 20 -12.38 1.74 -18.23
CA GLY A 20 -12.36 2.02 -19.66
C GLY A 20 -12.45 3.50 -20.06
N ARG A 21 -12.67 4.41 -19.11
CA ARG A 21 -12.65 5.86 -19.41
C ARG A 21 -11.21 6.32 -19.66
N SER A 22 -11.07 7.34 -20.52
CA SER A 22 -9.77 7.94 -20.80
C SER A 22 -9.84 9.47 -20.75
N ALA A 23 -8.68 10.07 -20.53
CA ALA A 23 -8.47 11.51 -20.59
C ALA A 23 -7.16 11.82 -21.32
N ALA A 24 -7.05 13.00 -21.92
CA ALA A 24 -5.82 13.50 -22.53
C ALA A 24 -5.51 14.89 -22.00
N ALA A 25 -4.24 15.17 -21.72
CA ALA A 25 -3.78 16.45 -21.22
C ALA A 25 -2.31 16.70 -21.61
N PRO A 26 -1.89 17.96 -21.81
CA PRO A 26 -0.49 18.27 -22.13
C PRO A 26 0.47 18.01 -20.95
N VAL A 27 -0.04 18.01 -19.72
CA VAL A 27 0.76 17.78 -18.51
C VAL A 27 0.13 16.70 -17.66
N LEU A 28 0.93 15.75 -17.17
CA LEU A 28 0.55 14.76 -16.18
C LEU A 28 1.33 14.99 -14.89
N VAL A 29 0.61 15.18 -13.79
CA VAL A 29 1.19 15.29 -12.44
C VAL A 29 0.83 14.05 -11.66
N SER A 30 1.85 13.28 -11.25
CA SER A 30 1.66 12.12 -10.36
C SER A 30 1.77 12.57 -8.90
N ALA A 31 0.68 12.43 -8.15
CA ALA A 31 0.58 12.80 -6.73
C ALA A 31 0.07 11.63 -5.88
N VAL A 32 0.52 10.41 -6.20
CA VAL A 32 0.05 9.16 -5.58
C VAL A 32 0.59 8.93 -4.15
N GLY A 33 1.61 9.66 -3.75
CA GLY A 33 2.29 9.50 -2.47
C GLY A 33 3.22 8.26 -2.41
N PRO A 34 4.11 8.19 -1.42
CA PRO A 34 5.11 7.12 -1.31
C PRO A 34 4.54 5.80 -0.78
N LEU A 35 3.35 5.80 -0.16
CA LEU A 35 2.74 4.65 0.51
C LEU A 35 1.56 4.03 -0.27
N SER A 36 1.32 4.46 -1.50
CA SER A 36 0.17 4.01 -2.30
C SER A 36 0.24 2.53 -2.69
N ALA A 37 1.45 1.98 -2.79
CA ALA A 37 1.68 0.57 -3.09
C ALA A 37 2.43 -0.09 -1.93
N PRO A 38 1.75 -0.91 -1.09
CA PRO A 38 2.42 -1.62 0.00
C PRO A 38 3.38 -2.67 -0.55
N VAL A 39 4.59 -2.68 -0.01
CA VAL A 39 5.61 -3.69 -0.33
C VAL A 39 5.62 -4.73 0.78
N MET A 40 5.28 -5.97 0.44
CA MET A 40 5.43 -7.09 1.37
C MET A 40 6.89 -7.52 1.40
N PRO A 41 7.53 -7.52 2.57
CA PRO A 41 8.89 -8.02 2.68
C PRO A 41 8.93 -9.54 2.43
N ASN A 42 10.04 -10.01 1.91
CA ASN A 42 10.27 -11.44 1.73
C ASN A 42 11.34 -11.90 2.73
N TYR A 43 10.91 -12.20 3.96
CA TYR A 43 11.80 -12.77 4.97
C TYR A 43 11.74 -14.29 4.93
N PRO A 44 12.89 -14.98 5.07
CA PRO A 44 12.89 -16.45 5.22
C PRO A 44 12.01 -16.88 6.40
N GLY A 45 11.11 -17.82 6.16
CA GLY A 45 10.23 -18.36 7.19
C GLY A 45 8.89 -17.63 7.37
N MET A 46 8.60 -16.57 6.63
CA MET A 46 7.28 -15.91 6.69
C MET A 46 6.13 -16.89 6.40
N GLU A 47 6.32 -17.76 5.43
CA GLU A 47 5.33 -18.74 4.99
C GLU A 47 5.08 -19.84 6.02
N SER A 48 6.01 -20.07 6.93
CA SER A 48 5.90 -21.07 8.00
C SER A 48 5.45 -20.47 9.35
N PHE A 49 5.23 -19.15 9.41
CA PHE A 49 4.75 -18.52 10.63
C PHE A 49 3.32 -18.96 10.94
N ALA A 50 3.14 -19.66 12.07
CA ALA A 50 1.85 -20.22 12.46
C ALA A 50 0.86 -19.21 13.08
N GLY A 51 1.34 -17.99 13.37
CA GLY A 51 0.50 -16.90 13.91
C GLY A 51 -0.16 -16.05 12.81
N GLU A 52 -0.96 -15.11 13.25
CA GLU A 52 -1.55 -14.11 12.35
C GLU A 52 -0.50 -13.05 11.95
N ALA A 53 -0.46 -12.69 10.68
CA ALA A 53 0.45 -11.67 10.16
C ALA A 53 -0.33 -10.64 9.34
N TYR A 54 -0.12 -9.38 9.64
CA TYR A 54 -0.83 -8.27 9.01
C TYR A 54 0.14 -7.22 8.47
N HIS A 55 -0.21 -6.61 7.36
CA HIS A 55 0.49 -5.45 6.81
C HIS A 55 -0.36 -4.20 6.99
N THR A 56 0.19 -3.14 7.56
CA THR A 56 -0.56 -1.91 7.86
C THR A 56 -1.22 -1.26 6.64
N GLY A 57 -0.59 -1.36 5.45
CA GLY A 57 -1.18 -0.91 4.19
C GLY A 57 -2.24 -1.84 3.60
N ARG A 58 -2.49 -3.00 4.22
CA ARG A 58 -3.51 -3.99 3.83
C ARG A 58 -4.26 -4.49 5.07
N TRP A 59 -4.59 -3.57 5.98
CA TRP A 59 -5.29 -3.92 7.20
C TRP A 59 -6.65 -4.55 6.88
N PRO A 60 -7.04 -5.64 7.57
CA PRO A 60 -8.34 -6.27 7.33
C PRO A 60 -9.49 -5.33 7.73
N HIS A 61 -10.64 -5.50 7.09
CA HIS A 61 -11.85 -4.72 7.38
C HIS A 61 -12.71 -5.32 8.50
N HIS A 62 -12.24 -6.37 9.16
CA HIS A 62 -12.85 -6.94 10.37
C HIS A 62 -12.02 -6.55 11.60
N GLU A 63 -12.60 -6.72 12.76
CA GLU A 63 -11.92 -6.46 14.03
C GLU A 63 -10.75 -7.44 14.23
N VAL A 64 -9.61 -6.90 14.66
CA VAL A 64 -8.42 -7.67 15.03
C VAL A 64 -8.14 -7.46 16.50
N SER A 65 -8.16 -8.54 17.29
CA SER A 65 -7.85 -8.49 18.71
C SER A 65 -6.43 -8.98 18.99
N PHE A 66 -5.68 -8.19 19.71
CA PHE A 66 -4.34 -8.54 20.20
C PHE A 66 -4.33 -8.91 21.70
N ALA A 67 -5.49 -8.92 22.36
CA ALA A 67 -5.59 -9.23 23.78
C ALA A 67 -4.98 -10.60 24.13
N GLY A 68 -4.05 -10.61 25.07
CA GLY A 68 -3.34 -11.83 25.51
C GLY A 68 -2.34 -12.42 24.49
N LYS A 69 -2.11 -11.77 23.36
CA LYS A 69 -1.15 -12.22 22.34
C LYS A 69 0.21 -11.53 22.52
N ARG A 70 1.27 -12.25 22.20
CA ARG A 70 2.60 -11.62 22.00
C ARG A 70 2.68 -11.12 20.57
N VAL A 71 2.88 -9.83 20.40
CA VAL A 71 2.89 -9.17 19.09
C VAL A 71 4.28 -8.66 18.78
N ALA A 72 4.77 -8.94 17.59
CA ALA A 72 5.98 -8.35 17.04
C ALA A 72 5.61 -7.32 15.97
N VAL A 73 6.20 -6.14 16.01
CA VAL A 73 6.06 -5.11 14.99
C VAL A 73 7.38 -4.98 14.24
N ILE A 74 7.34 -5.19 12.92
CA ILE A 74 8.52 -5.09 12.07
C ILE A 74 8.49 -3.72 11.38
N GLY A 75 9.47 -2.90 11.68
CA GLY A 75 9.64 -1.55 11.14
C GLY A 75 9.63 -0.47 12.22
N THR A 76 10.45 0.56 11.99
CA THR A 76 10.67 1.67 12.93
C THR A 76 10.23 3.02 12.36
N GLY A 77 9.52 3.01 11.22
CA GLY A 77 8.94 4.21 10.63
C GLY A 77 7.74 4.73 11.45
N ALA A 78 7.19 5.87 11.06
CA ALA A 78 6.06 6.51 11.75
C ALA A 78 4.88 5.56 11.97
N THR A 79 4.55 4.73 10.99
CA THR A 79 3.48 3.73 11.10
C THR A 79 3.75 2.72 12.22
N GLY A 80 4.98 2.20 12.34
CA GLY A 80 5.34 1.25 13.40
C GLY A 80 5.24 1.88 14.78
N VAL A 81 5.74 3.10 14.94
CA VAL A 81 5.67 3.86 16.21
C VAL A 81 4.23 4.08 16.66
N GLN A 82 3.34 4.47 15.75
CA GLN A 82 1.93 4.68 16.05
C GLN A 82 1.20 3.35 16.36
N LEU A 83 1.48 2.30 15.59
CA LEU A 83 0.85 0.99 15.77
C LEU A 83 1.19 0.38 17.12
N ILE A 84 2.44 0.45 17.58
CA ILE A 84 2.86 -0.10 18.88
C ILE A 84 2.03 0.48 20.02
N GLN A 85 1.73 1.76 19.98
CA GLN A 85 0.95 2.42 21.03
C GLN A 85 -0.50 1.91 21.09
N GLU A 86 -1.08 1.56 19.96
CA GLU A 86 -2.45 1.01 19.90
C GLU A 86 -2.49 -0.48 20.28
N VAL A 87 -1.50 -1.25 19.84
CA VAL A 87 -1.42 -2.69 20.12
C VAL A 87 -1.10 -2.98 21.59
N ALA A 88 -0.47 -2.05 22.30
CA ALA A 88 -0.08 -2.21 23.72
C ALA A 88 -1.20 -1.89 24.72
N LYS A 89 -2.37 -1.42 24.27
CA LYS A 89 -3.56 -1.15 25.10
C LYS A 89 -4.30 -2.44 25.44
#